data_0ee74fe86b4e0cbb1bcf60446b87f641
#
_entry.id   0ee74fe86b4e0cbb1bcf60446b87f641
#
_cell.length_a   1.000
_cell.length_b   1.000
_cell.length_c   1.000
_cell.angle_alpha   90.00
_cell.angle_beta   90.00
_cell.angle_gamma   90.00
#
_symmetry.space_group_name_H-M   'P 1'
#
loop_
_entity.id
_entity.type
_entity.pdbx_description
1 polymer ?
#
loop_
_entity_poly.entity_id
_entity_poly.type
_entity_poly.pdbx_seq_one_letter_code
_entity_poly.pdbx_strand_id
1 'polypeptide(L)'
;MKKKVSIRHLAIEVGLRCNFACEHCYQGESRDISITADVVEALCDNVYQIDELHFSGGEPMLYVDELRMILKIFKKRRIRVKYLGVTTNMSIQSQEFADVYNEWAEYITCPDESGLEVSIDPFHLEFITRYQIDQNIAFYREKCPQLKQKHNIIAFDNTNDKVMYAEGRMQSKSKILQIIQKYDLDIVMDAPKQPNKSYIIKNNKKCKPQRGNETNPCGYKCVENCIYNPPIMLFCDGTYAPSAIPNKKLAEEKGFVIGNVLKDNFFETIKPFNKKCKQVRSRYLSATPIYLDTVSYTH
;
A
#
# COMPACT_ATOMS: atom_id res chain seq x y z
N MET A 1 22.56 -16.79 13.94
CA MET A 1 21.80 -15.55 13.70
C MET A 1 20.78 -15.82 12.60
N LYS A 2 19.50 -15.45 12.81
CA LYS A 2 18.49 -15.53 11.73
C LYS A 2 18.89 -14.57 10.60
N LYS A 3 18.77 -14.99 9.35
CA LYS A 3 19.03 -14.13 8.19
C LYS A 3 17.92 -13.10 8.09
N LYS A 4 18.28 -11.82 8.12
CA LYS A 4 17.36 -10.71 7.87
C LYS A 4 17.35 -10.34 6.38
N VAL A 5 16.24 -9.80 5.91
CA VAL A 5 16.06 -9.40 4.50
C VAL A 5 15.96 -7.89 4.35
N SER A 6 16.25 -7.40 3.15
CA SER A 6 15.85 -6.08 2.69
C SER A 6 14.55 -6.22 1.90
N ILE A 7 13.59 -5.35 2.17
CA ILE A 7 12.32 -5.27 1.44
C ILE A 7 12.31 -3.98 0.63
N ARG A 8 11.93 -4.09 -0.64
CA ARG A 8 11.83 -2.92 -1.49
C ARG A 8 10.63 -2.04 -1.13
N HIS A 9 9.45 -2.63 -1.02
CA HIS A 9 8.21 -1.93 -0.70
C HIS A 9 7.44 -2.72 0.35
N LEU A 10 7.18 -2.12 1.48
CA LEU A 10 6.37 -2.66 2.56
C LEU A 10 5.24 -1.70 2.89
N ALA A 11 4.01 -2.10 2.62
CA ALA A 11 2.84 -1.43 3.15
C ALA A 11 2.48 -2.04 4.51
N ILE A 12 2.20 -1.20 5.49
CA ILE A 12 1.74 -1.61 6.83
C ILE A 12 0.31 -1.10 7.02
N GLU A 13 -0.61 -2.03 7.29
CA GLU A 13 -1.93 -1.72 7.81
C GLU A 13 -1.78 -1.31 9.28
N VAL A 14 -1.79 0.01 9.54
CA VAL A 14 -1.59 0.51 10.91
C VAL A 14 -2.80 0.28 11.80
N GLY A 15 -3.99 0.22 11.19
CA GLY A 15 -5.25 -0.10 11.86
C GLY A 15 -6.42 -0.03 10.91
N LEU A 16 -7.61 -0.41 11.40
CA LEU A 16 -8.82 -0.57 10.58
C LEU A 16 -9.93 0.41 10.94
N ARG A 17 -9.69 1.33 11.89
CA ARG A 17 -10.60 2.44 12.16
C ARG A 17 -10.48 3.49 11.06
N CYS A 18 -11.61 3.93 10.53
CA CYS A 18 -11.70 4.99 9.54
C CYS A 18 -12.88 5.88 9.89
N ASN A 19 -12.76 7.17 9.67
CA ASN A 19 -13.82 8.15 9.87
C ASN A 19 -14.72 8.30 8.64
N PHE A 20 -14.43 7.60 7.53
CA PHE A 20 -15.30 7.52 6.36
C PHE A 20 -15.92 6.12 6.21
N ALA A 21 -17.05 6.07 5.49
CA ALA A 21 -17.77 4.85 5.19
C ALA A 21 -17.90 4.63 3.67
N CYS A 22 -16.82 4.87 2.92
CA CYS A 22 -16.79 4.80 1.46
C CYS A 22 -17.34 3.47 0.93
N GLU A 23 -18.25 3.52 -0.04
CA GLU A 23 -18.92 2.32 -0.56
C GLU A 23 -17.96 1.32 -1.24
N HIS A 24 -16.85 1.83 -1.80
CA HIS A 24 -15.84 1.00 -2.48
C HIS A 24 -14.75 0.44 -1.55
N CYS A 25 -14.83 0.70 -0.24
CA CYS A 25 -13.77 0.38 0.71
C CYS A 25 -13.45 -1.13 0.74
N TYR A 26 -12.20 -1.47 0.39
CA TYR A 26 -11.70 -2.86 0.41
C TYR A 26 -11.62 -3.46 1.81
N GLN A 27 -11.36 -2.63 2.83
CA GLN A 27 -11.24 -3.08 4.22
C GLN A 27 -12.61 -3.42 4.85
N GLY A 28 -13.70 -2.96 4.22
CA GLY A 28 -15.06 -3.17 4.72
C GLY A 28 -15.42 -2.19 5.83
N GLU A 29 -16.06 -2.69 6.87
CA GLU A 29 -16.49 -1.86 8.00
C GLU A 29 -15.31 -1.41 8.86
N SER A 30 -15.42 -0.18 9.38
CA SER A 30 -14.48 0.36 10.35
C SER A 30 -14.46 -0.50 11.61
N ARG A 31 -13.27 -0.88 12.08
CA ARG A 31 -13.06 -1.75 13.25
C ARG A 31 -11.99 -1.16 14.14
N ASP A 32 -12.16 -1.27 15.44
CA ASP A 32 -11.16 -0.81 16.42
C ASP A 32 -10.06 -1.87 16.60
N ILE A 33 -9.25 -2.01 15.56
CA ILE A 33 -8.11 -2.91 15.50
C ILE A 33 -6.91 -2.11 15.02
N SER A 34 -5.77 -2.24 15.70
CA SER A 34 -4.51 -1.64 15.28
C SER A 34 -3.34 -2.61 15.40
N ILE A 35 -2.24 -2.28 14.73
CA ILE A 35 -1.00 -3.05 14.80
C ILE A 35 -0.41 -2.97 16.21
N THR A 36 0.12 -4.08 16.70
CA THR A 36 0.73 -4.15 18.03
C THR A 36 2.24 -4.06 17.98
N ALA A 37 2.85 -3.69 19.13
CA ALA A 37 4.30 -3.67 19.27
C ALA A 37 4.95 -5.03 18.97
N ASP A 38 4.28 -6.14 19.36
CA ASP A 38 4.81 -7.50 19.12
C ASP A 38 4.92 -7.82 17.63
N VAL A 39 3.94 -7.41 16.83
CA VAL A 39 3.98 -7.56 15.36
C VAL A 39 5.13 -6.77 14.76
N VAL A 40 5.35 -5.53 15.22
CA VAL A 40 6.43 -4.67 14.72
C VAL A 40 7.80 -5.20 15.17
N GLU A 41 7.96 -5.65 16.40
CA GLU A 41 9.21 -6.27 16.87
C GLU A 41 9.52 -7.56 16.10
N ALA A 42 8.51 -8.42 15.83
CA ALA A 42 8.66 -9.62 15.02
C ALA A 42 9.03 -9.31 13.58
N LEU A 43 8.47 -8.26 12.97
CA LEU A 43 8.91 -7.75 11.67
C LEU A 43 10.40 -7.38 11.72
N CYS A 44 10.83 -6.63 12.73
CA CYS A 44 12.22 -6.19 12.90
C CYS A 44 13.20 -7.34 13.13
N ASP A 45 12.75 -8.49 13.62
CA ASP A 45 13.58 -9.70 13.70
C ASP A 45 13.90 -10.30 12.33
N ASN A 46 13.08 -10.00 11.35
CA ASN A 46 13.16 -10.55 10.00
C ASN A 46 13.75 -9.56 8.97
N VAL A 47 13.67 -8.25 9.23
CA VAL A 47 14.00 -7.19 8.26
C VAL A 47 15.11 -6.30 8.84
N TYR A 48 16.02 -5.83 7.98
CA TYR A 48 17.03 -4.84 8.35
C TYR A 48 16.93 -3.54 7.55
N GLN A 49 16.25 -3.57 6.41
CA GLN A 49 16.07 -2.41 5.53
C GLN A 49 14.75 -2.49 4.78
N ILE A 50 14.08 -1.35 4.65
CA ILE A 50 12.91 -1.13 3.83
C ILE A 50 13.21 0.07 2.95
N ASP A 51 13.12 -0.10 1.61
CA ASP A 51 13.37 1.05 0.74
C ASP A 51 12.17 1.99 0.79
N GLU A 52 10.97 1.48 0.59
CA GLU A 52 9.72 2.23 0.64
C GLU A 52 8.82 1.65 1.73
N LEU A 53 8.64 2.40 2.80
CA LEU A 53 7.67 2.11 3.86
C LEU A 53 6.39 2.88 3.55
N HIS A 54 5.26 2.19 3.50
CA HIS A 54 3.97 2.81 3.22
C HIS A 54 2.99 2.51 4.33
N PHE A 55 2.37 3.53 4.91
CA PHE A 55 1.30 3.36 5.89
C PHE A 55 -0.06 3.44 5.22
N SER A 56 -0.90 2.45 5.52
CA SER A 56 -2.25 2.30 4.99
C SER A 56 -3.16 1.69 6.05
N GLY A 57 -4.38 1.30 5.68
CA GLY A 57 -5.34 0.65 6.57
C GLY A 57 -6.73 1.25 6.44
N GLY A 58 -7.34 1.65 7.55
CA GLY A 58 -8.50 2.55 7.57
C GLY A 58 -8.07 3.98 7.22
N GLU A 59 -7.97 4.85 8.23
CA GLU A 59 -7.37 6.17 8.06
C GLU A 59 -6.12 6.29 8.95
N PRO A 60 -4.89 6.31 8.38
CA PRO A 60 -3.66 6.33 9.16
C PRO A 60 -3.50 7.55 10.07
N MET A 61 -4.10 8.69 9.74
CA MET A 61 -4.05 9.89 10.58
C MET A 61 -4.76 9.72 11.94
N LEU A 62 -5.56 8.67 12.11
CA LEU A 62 -6.20 8.30 13.38
C LEU A 62 -5.30 7.46 14.29
N TYR A 63 -4.08 7.08 13.84
CA TYR A 63 -3.20 6.12 14.49
C TYR A 63 -1.83 6.72 14.83
N VAL A 64 -1.83 7.97 15.32
CA VAL A 64 -0.60 8.71 15.63
C VAL A 64 0.28 7.97 16.63
N ASP A 65 -0.33 7.34 17.65
CA ASP A 65 0.39 6.58 18.67
C ASP A 65 1.04 5.31 18.08
N GLU A 66 0.36 4.60 17.20
CA GLU A 66 0.91 3.45 16.50
C GLU A 66 2.04 3.85 15.56
N LEU A 67 1.91 4.96 14.83
CA LEU A 67 2.98 5.48 13.97
C LEU A 67 4.23 5.83 14.79
N ARG A 68 4.05 6.43 15.97
CA ARG A 68 5.15 6.76 16.89
C ARG A 68 5.74 5.51 17.54
N MET A 69 4.91 4.52 17.88
CA MET A 69 5.35 3.23 18.40
C MET A 69 6.20 2.49 17.37
N ILE A 70 5.78 2.42 16.10
CA ILE A 70 6.55 1.80 15.00
C ILE A 70 7.90 2.51 14.86
N LEU A 71 7.92 3.84 14.80
CA LEU A 71 9.15 4.62 14.69
C LEU A 71 10.13 4.34 15.84
N LYS A 72 9.62 4.31 17.07
CA LYS A 72 10.42 4.02 18.27
C LYS A 72 11.06 2.63 18.20
N ILE A 73 10.30 1.63 17.75
CA ILE A 73 10.81 0.26 17.59
C ILE A 73 11.85 0.23 16.47
N PHE A 74 11.58 0.86 15.33
CA PHE A 74 12.51 0.89 14.19
C PHE A 74 13.84 1.57 14.57
N LYS A 75 13.80 2.69 15.30
CA LYS A 75 14.99 3.36 15.85
C LYS A 75 15.79 2.41 16.77
N LYS A 76 15.12 1.77 17.74
CA LYS A 76 15.71 0.80 18.67
C LYS A 76 16.34 -0.39 17.93
N ARG A 77 15.66 -0.92 16.91
CA ARG A 77 16.09 -2.10 16.15
C ARG A 77 17.02 -1.75 14.97
N ARG A 78 17.28 -0.46 14.74
CA ARG A 78 18.14 0.07 13.67
C ARG A 78 17.70 -0.38 12.28
N ILE A 79 16.39 -0.39 12.03
CA ILE A 79 15.82 -0.67 10.71
C ILE A 79 16.11 0.53 9.81
N ARG A 80 16.69 0.33 8.66
CA ARG A 80 16.90 1.41 7.68
C ARG A 80 15.67 1.58 6.81
N VAL A 81 15.19 2.81 6.68
CA VAL A 81 14.07 3.18 5.79
C VAL A 81 14.55 4.29 4.87
N LYS A 82 14.28 4.20 3.56
CA LYS A 82 14.66 5.26 2.63
C LYS A 82 13.62 6.36 2.58
N TYR A 83 12.40 6.04 2.21
CA TYR A 83 11.30 7.00 2.13
C TYR A 83 10.00 6.43 2.67
N LEU A 84 9.11 7.36 3.00
CA LEU A 84 7.83 7.11 3.65
C LEU A 84 6.69 7.57 2.76
N GLY A 85 5.71 6.70 2.54
CA GLY A 85 4.41 7.03 1.97
C GLY A 85 3.31 6.87 3.00
N VAL A 86 2.25 7.65 2.89
CA VAL A 86 1.02 7.49 3.69
C VAL A 86 -0.18 7.69 2.79
N THR A 87 -1.06 6.70 2.68
CA THR A 87 -2.35 6.87 2.03
C THR A 87 -3.36 7.43 3.03
N THR A 88 -4.04 8.52 2.67
CA THR A 88 -5.00 9.20 3.55
C THR A 88 -6.20 9.74 2.78
N ASN A 89 -7.36 9.81 3.43
CA ASN A 89 -8.53 10.52 2.93
C ASN A 89 -8.43 12.05 3.13
N MET A 90 -7.36 12.53 3.76
CA MET A 90 -7.04 13.94 3.99
C MET A 90 -8.17 14.73 4.71
N SER A 91 -8.96 14.09 5.53
CA SER A 91 -10.08 14.75 6.22
C SER A 91 -9.70 15.42 7.54
N ILE A 92 -8.50 15.13 8.04
CA ILE A 92 -8.08 15.51 9.39
C ILE A 92 -6.95 16.54 9.29
N GLN A 93 -7.08 17.65 10.04
CA GLN A 93 -5.96 18.52 10.39
C GLN A 93 -5.50 18.14 11.80
N SER A 94 -4.31 17.57 11.92
CA SER A 94 -3.73 17.14 13.19
C SER A 94 -2.31 17.62 13.32
N GLN A 95 -2.04 18.43 14.34
CA GLN A 95 -0.67 18.82 14.69
C GLN A 95 0.10 17.58 15.15
N GLU A 96 -0.51 16.67 15.88
CA GLU A 96 0.11 15.45 16.37
C GLU A 96 0.56 14.54 15.21
N PHE A 97 -0.26 14.43 14.14
CA PHE A 97 0.15 13.70 12.94
C PHE A 97 1.29 14.42 12.21
N ALA A 98 1.24 15.75 12.10
CA ALA A 98 2.33 16.52 11.49
C ALA A 98 3.64 16.33 12.28
N ASP A 99 3.58 16.31 13.60
CA ASP A 99 4.75 16.11 14.47
C ASP A 99 5.36 14.71 14.27
N VAL A 100 4.54 13.65 14.28
CA VAL A 100 5.06 12.30 14.06
C VAL A 100 5.56 12.09 12.64
N TYR A 101 4.95 12.74 11.65
CA TYR A 101 5.44 12.71 10.28
C TYR A 101 6.83 13.39 10.17
N ASN A 102 7.04 14.50 10.86
CA ASN A 102 8.35 15.16 10.95
C ASN A 102 9.38 14.27 11.68
N GLU A 103 9.00 13.60 12.79
CA GLU A 103 9.86 12.62 13.48
C GLU A 103 10.30 11.47 12.55
N TRP A 104 9.42 11.02 11.65
CA TRP A 104 9.73 10.05 10.59
C TRP A 104 10.68 10.63 9.55
N ALA A 105 10.43 11.87 9.10
CA ALA A 105 11.28 12.54 8.11
C ALA A 105 12.74 12.71 8.59
N GLU A 106 12.94 12.94 9.89
CA GLU A 106 14.28 12.97 10.49
C GLU A 106 14.97 11.60 10.54
N TYR A 107 14.19 10.53 10.53
CA TYR A 107 14.72 9.16 10.64
C TYR A 107 15.06 8.53 9.30
N ILE A 108 14.29 8.78 8.28
CA ILE A 108 14.44 8.19 6.92
C ILE A 108 15.59 8.85 6.16
N THR A 109 16.13 8.16 5.16
CA THR A 109 17.34 8.65 4.46
C THR A 109 17.03 9.56 3.26
N CYS A 110 15.81 9.53 2.73
CA CYS A 110 15.37 10.32 1.58
C CYS A 110 14.02 11.02 1.88
N PRO A 111 13.99 11.98 2.83
CA PRO A 111 12.73 12.63 3.22
C PRO A 111 12.07 13.43 2.08
N ASP A 112 12.87 13.96 1.16
CA ASP A 112 12.35 14.74 0.04
C ASP A 112 11.60 13.91 -1.01
N GLU A 113 11.78 12.57 -0.99
CA GLU A 113 11.06 11.63 -1.84
C GLU A 113 9.83 11.02 -1.13
N SER A 114 9.62 11.42 0.12
CA SER A 114 8.50 10.93 0.94
C SER A 114 7.25 11.76 0.71
N GLY A 115 6.07 11.19 0.97
CA GLY A 115 4.87 11.92 0.66
C GLY A 115 3.57 11.34 1.20
N LEU A 116 2.49 12.04 0.88
CA LEU A 116 1.12 11.65 1.14
C LEU A 116 0.42 11.30 -0.18
N GLU A 117 -0.25 10.17 -0.22
CA GLU A 117 -1.17 9.79 -1.27
C GLU A 117 -2.60 10.10 -0.80
N VAL A 118 -3.19 11.12 -1.40
CA VAL A 118 -4.51 11.62 -1.01
C VAL A 118 -5.58 10.99 -1.88
N SER A 119 -6.45 10.21 -1.29
CA SER A 119 -7.59 9.61 -1.98
C SER A 119 -8.62 10.67 -2.36
N ILE A 120 -8.72 10.94 -3.66
CA ILE A 120 -9.64 11.93 -4.23
C ILE A 120 -10.40 11.26 -5.37
N ASP A 121 -11.49 10.62 -5.03
CA ASP A 121 -12.41 9.96 -5.94
C ASP A 121 -13.86 10.26 -5.53
N PRO A 122 -14.86 9.94 -6.35
CA PRO A 122 -16.26 10.21 -6.06
C PRO A 122 -16.73 9.67 -4.71
N PHE A 123 -16.18 8.54 -4.25
CA PHE A 123 -16.57 7.89 -2.99
C PHE A 123 -16.07 8.65 -1.75
N HIS A 124 -14.87 9.24 -1.84
CA HIS A 124 -14.31 10.06 -0.78
C HIS A 124 -14.97 11.44 -0.75
N LEU A 125 -15.29 12.00 -1.93
CA LEU A 125 -15.94 13.30 -2.06
C LEU A 125 -17.39 13.33 -1.56
N GLU A 126 -18.00 12.21 -1.19
CA GLU A 126 -19.24 12.17 -0.43
C GLU A 126 -19.08 12.65 1.03
N PHE A 127 -17.87 12.52 1.59
CA PHE A 127 -17.60 12.79 3.01
C PHE A 127 -16.79 14.07 3.23
N ILE A 128 -16.10 14.56 2.20
CA ILE A 128 -15.25 15.74 2.28
C ILE A 128 -15.28 16.50 0.96
N THR A 129 -15.30 17.82 1.00
CA THR A 129 -15.24 18.65 -0.21
C THR A 129 -13.79 18.81 -0.69
N ARG A 130 -13.61 19.04 -1.99
CA ARG A 130 -12.32 19.36 -2.56
C ARG A 130 -11.67 20.55 -1.87
N TYR A 131 -12.43 21.57 -1.55
CA TYR A 131 -11.95 22.76 -0.84
C TYR A 131 -11.35 22.41 0.53
N GLN A 132 -12.01 21.54 1.31
CA GLN A 132 -11.47 21.08 2.60
C GLN A 132 -10.19 20.27 2.43
N ILE A 133 -10.12 19.41 1.42
CA ILE A 133 -8.89 18.68 1.09
C ILE A 133 -7.76 19.68 0.81
N ASP A 134 -7.99 20.68 -0.04
CA ASP A 134 -6.96 21.68 -0.41
C ASP A 134 -6.50 22.49 0.82
N GLN A 135 -7.42 22.83 1.74
CA GLN A 135 -7.06 23.48 3.01
C GLN A 135 -6.20 22.57 3.90
N ASN A 136 -6.53 21.27 3.99
CA ASN A 136 -5.78 20.32 4.79
C ASN A 136 -4.39 20.07 4.17
N ILE A 137 -4.29 20.01 2.85
CA ILE A 137 -3.00 19.95 2.13
C ILE A 137 -2.15 21.20 2.45
N ALA A 138 -2.75 22.39 2.43
CA ALA A 138 -2.04 23.62 2.76
C ALA A 138 -1.51 23.60 4.22
N PHE A 139 -2.32 23.13 5.16
CA PHE A 139 -1.91 22.92 6.55
C PHE A 139 -0.69 22.02 6.67
N TYR A 140 -0.71 20.83 6.04
CA TYR A 140 0.43 19.91 6.12
C TYR A 140 1.67 20.43 5.39
N ARG A 141 1.52 21.16 4.30
CA ARG A 141 2.65 21.84 3.63
C ARG A 141 3.29 22.92 4.50
N GLU A 142 2.50 23.58 5.35
CA GLU A 142 3.02 24.55 6.32
C GLU A 142 3.77 23.84 7.46
N LYS A 143 3.19 22.76 8.02
CA LYS A 143 3.72 22.07 9.21
C LYS A 143 4.83 21.07 8.91
N CYS A 144 4.90 20.55 7.69
CA CYS A 144 5.87 19.52 7.29
C CYS A 144 6.73 20.02 6.13
N PRO A 145 7.95 20.51 6.41
CA PRO A 145 8.85 21.10 5.38
C PRO A 145 9.11 20.18 4.20
N GLN A 146 9.19 18.88 4.41
CA GLN A 146 9.41 17.84 3.39
C GLN A 146 8.19 17.63 2.46
N LEU A 147 7.01 18.15 2.81
CA LEU A 147 5.81 18.06 1.96
C LEU A 147 5.59 19.28 1.05
N LYS A 148 6.55 20.23 1.01
CA LYS A 148 6.41 21.48 0.25
C LYS A 148 6.44 21.28 -1.26
N GLN A 149 7.16 20.26 -1.74
CA GLN A 149 7.23 20.01 -3.18
C GLN A 149 5.92 19.43 -3.70
N LYS A 150 5.58 19.77 -4.95
CA LYS A 150 4.32 19.33 -5.55
C LYS A 150 4.18 17.81 -5.61
N HIS A 151 5.28 17.09 -5.84
CA HIS A 151 5.29 15.63 -5.97
C HIS A 151 5.20 14.88 -4.62
N ASN A 152 5.34 15.57 -3.49
CA ASN A 152 5.22 14.93 -2.17
C ASN A 152 3.77 14.75 -1.71
N ILE A 153 2.81 15.41 -2.34
CA ILE A 153 1.38 15.18 -2.10
C ILE A 153 0.72 14.89 -3.43
N ILE A 154 0.34 13.64 -3.62
CA ILE A 154 -0.20 13.12 -4.87
C ILE A 154 -1.68 12.80 -4.68
N ALA A 155 -2.53 13.34 -5.55
CA ALA A 155 -3.93 12.94 -5.63
C ALA A 155 -4.03 11.54 -6.25
N PHE A 156 -4.72 10.65 -5.58
CA PHE A 156 -4.98 9.30 -6.04
C PHE A 156 -6.49 9.09 -6.22
N ASP A 157 -6.87 8.75 -7.43
CA ASP A 157 -8.25 8.45 -7.79
C ASP A 157 -8.38 6.95 -8.04
N ASN A 158 -9.09 6.26 -7.15
CA ASN A 158 -9.29 4.82 -7.22
C ASN A 158 -10.10 4.38 -8.46
N THR A 159 -10.77 5.30 -9.14
CA THR A 159 -11.51 5.02 -10.37
C THR A 159 -10.62 5.01 -11.61
N ASN A 160 -9.44 5.63 -11.56
CA ASN A 160 -8.51 5.71 -12.69
C ASN A 160 -7.94 4.35 -13.12
N ASP A 161 -7.76 3.42 -12.19
CA ASP A 161 -7.26 2.07 -12.51
C ASP A 161 -8.31 1.20 -13.19
N LYS A 162 -9.55 1.67 -13.26
CA LYS A 162 -10.71 0.98 -13.86
C LYS A 162 -10.90 -0.46 -13.36
N VAL A 163 -10.41 -0.74 -12.15
CA VAL A 163 -10.51 -2.05 -11.50
C VAL A 163 -11.28 -1.88 -10.20
N MET A 164 -12.42 -2.54 -10.10
CA MET A 164 -13.18 -2.63 -8.86
C MET A 164 -13.22 -4.08 -8.40
N TYR A 165 -12.94 -4.30 -7.13
CA TYR A 165 -12.90 -5.63 -6.54
C TYR A 165 -14.20 -5.90 -5.78
N ALA A 166 -14.77 -7.10 -5.95
CA ALA A 166 -15.94 -7.54 -5.18
C ALA A 166 -15.56 -7.91 -3.74
N GLU A 167 -15.06 -6.94 -3.00
CA GLU A 167 -14.46 -7.11 -1.67
C GLU A 167 -14.92 -6.03 -0.70
N GLY A 168 -14.69 -6.25 0.60
CA GLY A 168 -15.04 -5.28 1.63
C GLY A 168 -16.53 -4.93 1.58
N ARG A 169 -16.84 -3.66 1.30
CA ARG A 169 -18.23 -3.21 1.17
C ARG A 169 -18.85 -3.54 -0.20
N MET A 170 -18.04 -3.83 -1.22
CA MET A 170 -18.50 -4.18 -2.57
C MET A 170 -18.60 -5.70 -2.78
N GLN A 171 -19.21 -6.44 -1.88
CA GLN A 171 -19.16 -7.91 -1.81
C GLN A 171 -19.79 -8.65 -3.00
N SER A 172 -20.44 -7.99 -3.95
CA SER A 172 -21.12 -8.65 -5.06
C SER A 172 -21.06 -7.84 -6.37
N LYS A 173 -21.20 -8.55 -7.49
CA LYS A 173 -21.31 -7.94 -8.81
C LYS A 173 -22.46 -6.95 -8.91
N SER A 174 -23.61 -7.26 -8.31
CA SER A 174 -24.77 -6.38 -8.29
C SER A 174 -24.50 -5.07 -7.55
N LYS A 175 -23.78 -5.13 -6.42
CA LYS A 175 -23.37 -3.93 -5.67
C LYS A 175 -22.42 -3.06 -6.48
N ILE A 176 -21.47 -3.66 -7.17
CA ILE A 176 -20.54 -2.94 -8.06
C ILE A 176 -21.32 -2.23 -9.20
N LEU A 177 -22.28 -2.92 -9.81
CA LEU A 177 -23.13 -2.32 -10.86
C LEU A 177 -23.92 -1.13 -10.34
N GLN A 178 -24.49 -1.22 -9.13
CA GLN A 178 -25.19 -0.10 -8.49
C GLN A 178 -24.26 1.09 -8.25
N ILE A 179 -23.02 0.83 -7.81
CA ILE A 179 -22.01 1.85 -7.59
C ILE A 179 -21.62 2.53 -8.90
N ILE A 180 -21.36 1.75 -9.95
CA ILE A 180 -21.04 2.27 -11.29
C ILE A 180 -22.15 3.21 -11.77
N GLN A 181 -23.41 2.79 -11.65
CA GLN A 181 -24.56 3.58 -12.04
C GLN A 181 -24.73 4.84 -11.17
N LYS A 182 -24.56 4.70 -9.84
CA LYS A 182 -24.70 5.81 -8.88
C LYS A 182 -23.73 6.96 -9.15
N TYR A 183 -22.49 6.64 -9.50
CA TYR A 183 -21.42 7.63 -9.68
C TYR A 183 -21.12 7.95 -11.15
N ASP A 184 -21.97 7.45 -12.07
CA ASP A 184 -21.78 7.62 -13.52
C ASP A 184 -20.33 7.29 -13.95
N LEU A 185 -19.81 6.19 -13.43
CA LEU A 185 -18.46 5.77 -13.76
C LEU A 185 -18.46 5.20 -15.17
N ASP A 186 -17.61 5.74 -16.03
CA ASP A 186 -17.40 5.24 -17.40
C ASP A 186 -16.63 3.91 -17.37
N ILE A 187 -17.37 2.86 -17.02
CA ILE A 187 -16.87 1.55 -16.69
C ILE A 187 -17.58 0.52 -17.54
N VAL A 188 -16.91 0.03 -18.58
CA VAL A 188 -17.40 -1.07 -19.41
C VAL A 188 -17.07 -2.39 -18.71
N MET A 189 -18.12 -3.12 -18.31
CA MET A 189 -17.98 -4.46 -17.74
C MET A 189 -17.80 -5.50 -18.84
N ASP A 190 -16.64 -5.63 -19.39
CA ASP A 190 -16.25 -6.82 -20.11
C ASP A 190 -15.35 -7.69 -19.22
N ALA A 191 -15.79 -8.91 -18.97
CA ALA A 191 -14.91 -9.90 -18.35
C ALA A 191 -13.74 -10.13 -19.32
N PRO A 192 -12.49 -9.84 -18.95
CA PRO A 192 -11.39 -9.99 -19.87
C PRO A 192 -11.26 -11.46 -20.24
N LYS A 193 -11.34 -11.75 -21.52
CA LYS A 193 -11.12 -13.10 -22.05
C LYS A 193 -9.71 -13.61 -21.75
N GLN A 194 -8.76 -12.71 -21.49
CA GLN A 194 -7.42 -13.02 -20.93
C GLN A 194 -6.83 -11.81 -20.21
N PRO A 195 -6.12 -12.00 -19.08
CA PRO A 195 -5.37 -10.91 -18.46
C PRO A 195 -4.31 -10.43 -19.45
N ASN A 196 -4.21 -9.11 -19.59
CA ASN A 196 -3.28 -8.49 -20.52
C ASN A 196 -1.84 -8.87 -20.15
N LYS A 197 -1.31 -9.91 -20.81
CA LYS A 197 0.05 -10.45 -20.58
C LYS A 197 1.13 -9.37 -20.69
N SER A 198 0.83 -8.25 -21.37
CA SER A 198 1.78 -7.18 -21.63
C SER A 198 2.16 -6.39 -20.38
N TYR A 199 1.25 -6.19 -19.43
CA TYR A 199 1.54 -5.39 -18.22
C TYR A 199 2.48 -6.12 -17.25
N ILE A 200 2.23 -7.41 -17.04
CA ILE A 200 3.05 -8.26 -16.16
C ILE A 200 4.42 -8.54 -16.78
N ILE A 201 4.48 -8.73 -18.10
CA ILE A 201 5.72 -9.05 -18.83
C ILE A 201 6.62 -7.80 -18.97
N LYS A 202 6.06 -6.60 -19.18
CA LYS A 202 6.84 -5.35 -19.25
C LYS A 202 7.57 -5.06 -17.94
N ASN A 203 6.91 -5.23 -16.81
CA ASN A 203 7.54 -5.03 -15.50
C ASN A 203 8.62 -6.07 -15.18
N ASN A 204 8.46 -7.32 -15.60
CA ASN A 204 9.49 -8.35 -15.42
C ASN A 204 10.66 -8.24 -16.40
N LYS A 205 10.47 -7.71 -17.62
CA LYS A 205 11.58 -7.48 -18.57
C LYS A 205 12.46 -6.30 -18.19
N LYS A 206 11.91 -5.30 -17.47
CA LYS A 206 12.69 -4.16 -16.96
C LYS A 206 13.60 -4.52 -15.79
N CYS A 207 13.43 -5.70 -15.20
CA CYS A 207 14.21 -6.17 -14.05
C CYS A 207 15.41 -7.06 -14.43
N LYS A 208 15.86 -7.06 -15.66
CA LYS A 208 17.18 -7.65 -16.00
C LYS A 208 18.25 -6.66 -15.57
N PRO A 209 19.25 -7.08 -14.77
CA PRO A 209 20.39 -6.23 -14.46
C PRO A 209 21.03 -5.79 -15.79
N GLN A 210 21.11 -4.49 -16.03
CA GLN A 210 21.88 -3.98 -17.15
C GLN A 210 23.36 -4.29 -16.84
N ARG A 211 24.04 -5.00 -17.75
CA ARG A 211 25.48 -5.23 -17.67
C ARG A 211 26.15 -3.85 -17.59
N GLY A 212 26.87 -3.60 -16.50
CA GLY A 212 27.68 -2.41 -16.31
C GLY A 212 27.14 -1.36 -15.34
N ASN A 213 25.92 -1.45 -14.85
CA ASN A 213 25.40 -0.60 -13.78
C ASN A 213 24.96 -1.44 -12.59
N GLU A 214 25.53 -1.19 -11.42
CA GLU A 214 25.17 -1.81 -10.15
C GLU A 214 23.78 -1.41 -9.64
N THR A 215 23.08 -0.55 -10.35
CA THR A 215 21.70 -0.16 -10.07
C THR A 215 20.75 -1.07 -10.82
N ASN A 216 19.82 -1.67 -10.07
CA ASN A 216 18.71 -2.39 -10.68
C ASN A 216 17.82 -1.38 -11.47
N PRO A 217 16.86 -1.85 -12.28
CA PRO A 217 15.98 -0.98 -13.09
C PRO A 217 15.20 0.07 -12.31
N CYS A 218 15.26 0.04 -11.00
CA CYS A 218 14.62 0.97 -10.07
C CYS A 218 15.63 1.92 -9.42
N GLY A 219 16.89 1.95 -9.88
CA GLY A 219 17.93 2.82 -9.35
C GLY A 219 18.58 2.36 -8.03
N TYR A 220 18.23 1.17 -7.51
CA TYR A 220 18.73 0.68 -6.22
C TYR A 220 19.87 -0.32 -6.39
N LYS A 221 20.90 -0.24 -5.54
CA LYS A 221 21.92 -1.28 -5.42
C LYS A 221 21.28 -2.58 -4.96
N CYS A 222 21.41 -3.65 -5.77
CA CYS A 222 21.12 -5.00 -5.31
C CYS A 222 22.11 -5.36 -4.21
N VAL A 223 21.63 -5.51 -2.97
CA VAL A 223 22.42 -6.12 -1.90
C VAL A 223 22.23 -7.62 -2.00
N GLU A 224 23.25 -8.39 -1.65
CA GLU A 224 23.28 -9.88 -1.80
C GLU A 224 22.07 -10.61 -1.19
N ASN A 225 21.32 -9.96 -0.27
CA ASN A 225 20.13 -10.50 0.37
C ASN A 225 18.84 -9.74 0.00
N CYS A 226 18.86 -8.96 -1.09
CA CYS A 226 17.65 -8.29 -1.56
C CYS A 226 16.71 -9.31 -2.19
N ILE A 227 15.56 -9.51 -1.59
CA ILE A 227 14.54 -10.35 -2.15
C ILE A 227 13.68 -9.49 -3.06
N TYR A 228 13.73 -9.80 -4.35
CA TYR A 228 12.86 -9.20 -5.36
C TYR A 228 11.44 -9.69 -5.16
N ASN A 229 10.67 -8.93 -4.40
CA ASN A 229 9.27 -9.25 -4.16
C ASN A 229 8.35 -8.26 -4.86
N PRO A 230 7.15 -8.69 -5.25
CA PRO A 230 6.06 -7.75 -5.36
C PRO A 230 5.94 -6.99 -4.03
N PRO A 231 5.47 -5.75 -4.05
CA PRO A 231 5.19 -5.01 -2.82
C PRO A 231 4.41 -5.88 -1.84
N ILE A 232 4.76 -5.79 -0.55
CA ILE A 232 4.18 -6.61 0.51
C ILE A 232 3.27 -5.75 1.38
N MET A 233 2.12 -6.29 1.74
CA MET A 233 1.22 -5.77 2.76
C MET A 233 1.40 -6.57 4.05
N LEU A 234 1.68 -5.91 5.15
CA LEU A 234 1.64 -6.44 6.51
C LEU A 234 0.33 -5.99 7.16
N PHE A 235 -0.48 -6.93 7.57
CA PHE A 235 -1.75 -6.69 8.28
C PHE A 235 -1.53 -6.57 9.79
N CYS A 236 -2.49 -5.97 10.49
CA CYS A 236 -2.42 -5.70 11.93
C CYS A 236 -2.08 -6.92 12.80
N ASP A 237 -2.47 -8.13 12.38
CA ASP A 237 -2.21 -9.38 13.12
C ASP A 237 -0.89 -10.06 12.77
N GLY A 238 -0.05 -9.40 11.97
CA GLY A 238 1.24 -9.91 11.54
C GLY A 238 1.20 -10.81 10.31
N THR A 239 0.04 -11.10 9.75
CA THR A 239 -0.10 -11.78 8.46
C THR A 239 0.45 -10.89 7.36
N TYR A 240 1.13 -11.46 6.37
CA TYR A 240 1.59 -10.70 5.21
C TYR A 240 1.26 -11.40 3.89
N ALA A 241 0.95 -10.58 2.89
CA ALA A 241 0.55 -10.98 1.55
C ALA A 241 1.12 -10.00 0.50
N PRO A 242 1.00 -10.27 -0.82
CA PRO A 242 1.28 -9.26 -1.84
C PRO A 242 0.41 -8.01 -1.64
N SER A 243 0.98 -6.81 -1.73
CA SER A 243 0.24 -5.56 -1.50
C SER A 243 -0.86 -5.28 -2.52
N ALA A 244 -0.81 -5.97 -3.68
CA ALA A 244 -1.91 -5.95 -4.64
C ALA A 244 -3.20 -6.57 -4.09
N ILE A 245 -3.15 -7.18 -2.90
CA ILE A 245 -4.30 -7.78 -2.21
C ILE A 245 -4.46 -7.01 -0.89
N PRO A 246 -5.17 -5.88 -0.91
CA PRO A 246 -5.26 -4.98 0.24
C PRO A 246 -6.13 -5.52 1.36
N ASN A 247 -6.90 -6.57 1.14
CA ASN A 247 -7.83 -7.15 2.10
C ASN A 247 -7.32 -8.51 2.60
N LYS A 248 -7.11 -8.62 3.92
CA LYS A 248 -6.61 -9.84 4.57
C LYS A 248 -7.53 -11.05 4.32
N LYS A 249 -8.85 -10.87 4.49
CA LYS A 249 -9.83 -11.95 4.30
C LYS A 249 -9.73 -12.54 2.89
N LEU A 250 -9.62 -11.67 1.88
CA LEU A 250 -9.42 -12.12 0.51
C LEU A 250 -8.09 -12.87 0.34
N ALA A 251 -6.99 -12.36 0.95
CA ALA A 251 -5.71 -13.05 0.89
C ALA A 251 -5.79 -14.48 1.46
N GLU A 252 -6.51 -14.65 2.56
CA GLU A 252 -6.76 -15.96 3.19
C GLU A 252 -7.64 -16.87 2.31
N GLU A 253 -8.79 -16.38 1.86
CA GLU A 253 -9.75 -17.15 1.04
C GLU A 253 -9.16 -17.61 -0.29
N LYS A 254 -8.27 -16.80 -0.88
CA LYS A 254 -7.63 -17.10 -2.17
C LYS A 254 -6.27 -17.80 -2.04
N GLY A 255 -5.79 -18.02 -0.83
CA GLY A 255 -4.50 -18.69 -0.58
C GLY A 255 -3.30 -17.84 -0.99
N PHE A 256 -3.38 -16.52 -0.86
CA PHE A 256 -2.31 -15.56 -1.17
C PHE A 256 -1.48 -15.17 0.05
N VAL A 257 -1.84 -15.62 1.23
CA VAL A 257 -1.03 -15.42 2.43
C VAL A 257 0.35 -16.03 2.21
N ILE A 258 1.39 -15.22 2.43
CA ILE A 258 2.78 -15.65 2.34
C ILE A 258 3.23 -16.23 3.68
N GLY A 259 2.81 -15.62 4.78
CA GLY A 259 3.13 -16.06 6.13
C GLY A 259 2.61 -15.08 7.19
N ASN A 260 3.11 -15.25 8.43
CA ASN A 260 2.81 -14.37 9.55
C ASN A 260 4.11 -14.10 10.34
N VAL A 261 4.45 -12.83 10.57
CA VAL A 261 5.72 -12.42 11.19
C VAL A 261 5.91 -12.95 12.62
N LEU A 262 4.81 -13.21 13.33
CA LEU A 262 4.85 -13.76 14.69
C LEU A 262 5.18 -15.26 14.72
N LYS A 263 4.98 -15.98 13.61
CA LYS A 263 5.10 -17.43 13.52
C LYS A 263 6.23 -17.87 12.60
N ASP A 264 6.46 -17.13 11.54
CA ASP A 264 7.29 -17.55 10.42
C ASP A 264 8.59 -16.75 10.34
N ASN A 265 9.61 -17.35 9.73
CA ASN A 265 10.77 -16.62 9.29
C ASN A 265 10.50 -16.04 7.89
N PHE A 266 10.56 -14.72 7.76
CA PHE A 266 10.26 -14.01 6.53
C PHE A 266 11.14 -14.46 5.35
N PHE A 267 12.41 -14.72 5.60
CA PHE A 267 13.33 -15.21 4.57
C PHE A 267 12.93 -16.58 4.03
N GLU A 268 12.48 -17.48 4.91
CA GLU A 268 12.09 -18.84 4.54
C GLU A 268 10.79 -18.87 3.75
N THR A 269 9.84 -17.99 4.07
CA THR A 269 8.53 -17.96 3.41
C THR A 269 8.55 -17.18 2.09
N ILE A 270 9.26 -16.06 2.02
CA ILE A 270 9.32 -15.23 0.80
C ILE A 270 10.14 -15.88 -0.32
N LYS A 271 11.21 -16.59 0.00
CA LYS A 271 12.05 -17.23 -0.99
C LYS A 271 11.31 -18.28 -1.84
N PRO A 272 10.52 -19.20 -1.26
CA PRO A 272 9.64 -20.08 -2.03
C PRO A 272 8.57 -19.32 -2.81
N PHE A 273 8.00 -18.28 -2.23
CA PHE A 273 6.97 -17.45 -2.87
C PHE A 273 7.50 -16.80 -4.16
N ASN A 274 8.72 -16.28 -4.16
CA ASN A 274 9.34 -15.71 -5.34
C ASN A 274 9.46 -16.71 -6.50
N LYS A 275 9.72 -17.98 -6.21
CA LYS A 275 9.74 -19.04 -7.22
C LYS A 275 8.34 -19.35 -7.78
N LYS A 276 7.30 -19.22 -6.94
CA LYS A 276 5.91 -19.48 -7.29
C LYS A 276 5.14 -18.22 -7.74
N CYS A 277 5.77 -17.05 -7.73
CA CYS A 277 5.11 -15.75 -7.98
C CYS A 277 4.32 -15.70 -9.30
N LYS A 278 4.80 -16.37 -10.36
CA LYS A 278 4.06 -16.47 -11.63
C LYS A 278 2.72 -17.20 -11.46
N GLN A 279 2.68 -18.26 -10.66
CA GLN A 279 1.46 -19.05 -10.41
C GLN A 279 0.47 -18.30 -9.51
N VAL A 280 0.99 -17.61 -8.48
CA VAL A 280 0.18 -16.79 -7.58
C VAL A 280 -0.45 -15.62 -8.33
N ARG A 281 0.34 -14.90 -9.15
CA ARG A 281 -0.19 -13.82 -10.01
C ARG A 281 -1.25 -14.33 -10.98
N SER A 282 -1.02 -15.47 -11.61
CA SER A 282 -1.98 -16.09 -12.52
C SER A 282 -3.29 -16.45 -11.79
N ARG A 283 -3.21 -16.98 -10.57
CA ARG A 283 -4.39 -17.29 -9.75
C ARG A 283 -5.12 -16.03 -9.29
N TYR A 284 -4.38 -14.99 -8.89
CA TYR A 284 -4.97 -13.71 -8.50
C TYR A 284 -5.75 -13.10 -9.68
N LEU A 285 -5.09 -12.97 -10.83
CA LEU A 285 -5.71 -12.43 -12.05
C LEU A 285 -6.90 -13.26 -12.53
N SER A 286 -6.88 -14.58 -12.34
CA SER A 286 -8.01 -15.45 -12.66
C SER A 286 -9.15 -15.39 -11.64
N ALA A 287 -8.85 -14.96 -10.42
CA ALA A 287 -9.82 -14.85 -9.33
C ALA A 287 -10.44 -13.46 -9.21
N THR A 288 -9.89 -12.47 -9.91
CA THR A 288 -10.38 -11.07 -9.86
C THR A 288 -11.59 -10.93 -10.77
N PRO A 289 -12.76 -10.59 -10.25
CA PRO A 289 -14.00 -10.81 -10.97
C PRO A 289 -14.36 -9.74 -11.99
N ILE A 290 -13.77 -8.54 -11.98
CA ILE A 290 -14.26 -7.47 -12.84
C ILE A 290 -13.12 -6.53 -13.22
N TYR A 291 -12.67 -6.65 -14.48
CA TYR A 291 -11.86 -5.63 -15.11
C TYR A 291 -12.78 -4.68 -15.88
N LEU A 292 -12.41 -3.43 -15.85
CA LEU A 292 -13.11 -2.38 -16.57
C LEU A 292 -12.19 -1.99 -17.73
N ASP A 293 -12.63 -2.25 -18.95
CA ASP A 293 -11.81 -1.94 -20.12
C ASP A 293 -11.60 -0.43 -20.26
N THR A 294 -10.35 -0.06 -20.47
CA THR A 294 -9.99 1.30 -20.81
C THR A 294 -10.48 1.63 -22.21
N VAL A 295 -11.38 2.57 -22.32
CA VAL A 295 -11.56 3.29 -23.59
C VAL A 295 -10.24 3.98 -23.89
N SER A 296 -9.59 3.57 -24.99
CA SER A 296 -8.40 4.24 -25.49
C SER A 296 -8.75 5.69 -25.83
N TYR A 297 -8.27 6.63 -25.04
CA TYR A 297 -8.19 8.01 -25.51
C TYR A 297 -7.11 8.07 -26.59
N THR A 298 -7.54 7.97 -27.84
CA THR A 298 -6.81 8.56 -28.97
C THR A 298 -7.14 10.04 -29.00
N HIS A 299 -6.23 10.86 -28.50
CA HIS A 299 -5.96 12.22 -28.99
C HIS A 299 -4.52 12.58 -28.67
#